data_ccc4530443ef35ce09f265397347c0c9
#
_entry.id   ccc4530443ef35ce09f265397347c0c9
#
_cell.length_a   1.000
_cell.length_b   1.000
_cell.length_c   1.000
_cell.angle_alpha   90.00
_cell.angle_beta   90.00
_cell.angle_gamma   90.00
#
_symmetry.space_group_name_H-M   'P 1'
#
loop_
_entity.id
_entity.type
_entity.pdbx_description
1 polymer ?
#
loop_
_entity_poly.entity_id
_entity_poly.type
_entity_poly.pdbx_seq_one_letter_code
_entity_poly.pdbx_strand_id
1 'polypeptide(L)'
;IINIDCKAGNPADIAVFPQPGLAANIAATGCLAPQGNDLKQMVLDDYAAGQSWVDLTTYADANGNDQFYGIFFRVNVKSLVWYSPDNFEDNGYEVPKTMEELLSLTEKMASDGNTPWCIGLESGGATGWPATDWMEEIMLRTHPPSVYDQWVSNEMPFNDQKVIDAMKFFGTFALNDDYVAGGSKAVATTGFRDSPKGLFTSPPQCMMHRQASFIPAFFPEGVEAGLDYDFFYFPAYSSKDLGRPVLGAGTVITATNNDPATTELMKFLMHPEAHERFMGKGGFLTPHKGVDKSKYASDTF
;
A
#
# COMPACT_ATOMS: atom_id res chain seq x y z
N ILE A 1 -12.02 13.65 11.24
CA ILE A 1 -11.76 15.12 11.17
C ILE A 1 -12.56 15.68 9.99
N ILE A 2 -12.25 15.38 8.72
CA ILE A 2 -12.89 15.99 7.55
C ILE A 2 -14.44 15.97 7.60
N ASN A 3 -15.08 14.86 8.01
CA ASN A 3 -16.53 14.76 8.15
C ASN A 3 -17.12 15.75 9.17
N ILE A 4 -16.38 16.06 10.24
CA ILE A 4 -16.80 17.00 11.27
C ILE A 4 -16.70 18.42 10.72
N ASP A 5 -15.58 18.73 10.07
CA ASP A 5 -15.30 20.05 9.52
C ASP A 5 -16.28 20.40 8.39
N CYS A 6 -16.62 19.41 7.53
CA CYS A 6 -17.64 19.55 6.50
C CYS A 6 -19.02 19.87 7.08
N LYS A 7 -19.44 19.14 8.13
CA LYS A 7 -20.71 19.38 8.81
C LYS A 7 -20.75 20.72 9.51
N ALA A 8 -19.59 21.21 9.96
CA ALA A 8 -19.45 22.54 10.57
C ALA A 8 -19.38 23.68 9.53
N GLY A 9 -19.31 23.36 8.22
CA GLY A 9 -19.24 24.33 7.14
C GLY A 9 -17.87 25.02 7.01
N ASN A 10 -16.82 24.47 7.60
CA ASN A 10 -15.46 25.04 7.56
C ASN A 10 -14.38 23.95 7.35
N PRO A 11 -14.44 23.17 6.25
CA PRO A 11 -13.40 22.21 5.92
C PRO A 11 -12.14 22.95 5.43
N ALA A 12 -10.97 22.28 5.54
CA ALA A 12 -9.75 22.70 4.87
C ALA A 12 -9.94 22.64 3.33
N ASP A 13 -9.32 23.56 2.59
CA ASP A 13 -9.45 23.64 1.12
C ASP A 13 -8.99 22.36 0.41
N ILE A 14 -7.96 21.71 0.95
CA ILE A 14 -7.39 20.46 0.43
C ILE A 14 -7.58 19.33 1.46
N ALA A 15 -8.05 18.19 0.99
CA ALA A 15 -8.15 16.97 1.78
C ALA A 15 -7.31 15.85 1.14
N VAL A 16 -6.53 15.16 1.97
CA VAL A 16 -5.64 14.07 1.55
C VAL A 16 -6.16 12.75 2.12
N PHE A 17 -6.38 11.78 1.26
CA PHE A 17 -6.92 10.47 1.62
C PHE A 17 -5.91 9.36 1.34
N PRO A 18 -5.75 8.40 2.27
CA PRO A 18 -4.82 7.29 2.09
C PRO A 18 -5.32 6.27 1.05
N GLN A 19 -6.59 6.36 0.64
CA GLN A 19 -7.22 5.42 -0.28
C GLN A 19 -8.47 6.02 -0.96
N PRO A 20 -8.82 5.58 -2.19
CA PRO A 20 -9.95 6.10 -2.95
C PRO A 20 -11.31 5.94 -2.26
N GLY A 21 -11.59 4.78 -1.65
CA GLY A 21 -12.89 4.48 -1.04
C GLY A 21 -13.29 5.47 0.07
N LEU A 22 -12.33 5.96 0.85
CA LEU A 22 -12.60 6.99 1.85
C LEU A 22 -12.94 8.34 1.19
N ALA A 23 -12.23 8.71 0.11
CA ALA A 23 -12.54 9.91 -0.66
C ALA A 23 -13.94 9.82 -1.29
N ALA A 24 -14.31 8.66 -1.86
CA ALA A 24 -15.64 8.40 -2.43
C ALA A 24 -16.75 8.60 -1.39
N ASN A 25 -16.57 8.08 -0.16
CA ASN A 25 -17.53 8.26 0.92
C ASN A 25 -17.73 9.74 1.30
N ILE A 26 -16.68 10.54 1.23
CA ILE A 26 -16.78 12.00 1.52
C ILE A 26 -17.39 12.74 0.33
N ALA A 27 -17.07 12.36 -0.92
CA ALA A 27 -17.67 12.93 -2.13
C ALA A 27 -19.19 12.76 -2.13
N ALA A 28 -19.69 11.59 -1.77
CA ALA A 28 -21.12 11.28 -1.65
C ALA A 28 -21.87 12.16 -0.61
N THR A 29 -21.16 12.80 0.32
CA THR A 29 -21.76 13.77 1.26
C THR A 29 -21.89 15.18 0.69
N GLY A 30 -21.33 15.45 -0.49
CA GLY A 30 -21.25 16.79 -1.10
C GLY A 30 -20.18 17.69 -0.49
N CYS A 31 -19.28 17.15 0.34
CA CYS A 31 -18.21 17.94 0.96
C CYS A 31 -17.02 18.19 0.03
N LEU A 32 -16.74 17.29 -0.93
CA LEU A 32 -15.69 17.50 -1.92
C LEU A 32 -16.22 18.24 -3.14
N ALA A 33 -15.39 19.07 -3.73
CA ALA A 33 -15.68 19.80 -4.96
C ALA A 33 -15.20 19.01 -6.19
N PRO A 34 -16.06 18.72 -7.18
CA PRO A 34 -15.64 18.14 -8.44
C PRO A 34 -14.59 19.03 -9.12
N GLN A 35 -13.57 18.43 -9.69
CA GLN A 35 -12.47 19.13 -10.35
C GLN A 35 -12.73 19.31 -11.85
N GLY A 36 -12.12 20.34 -12.42
CA GLY A 36 -12.29 20.72 -13.83
C GLY A 36 -11.65 19.74 -14.81
N ASN A 37 -12.13 19.81 -16.07
CA ASN A 37 -11.63 18.98 -17.16
C ASN A 37 -10.15 19.23 -17.49
N ASP A 38 -9.62 20.40 -17.22
CA ASP A 38 -8.21 20.74 -17.40
C ASP A 38 -7.31 19.92 -16.47
N LEU A 39 -7.64 19.81 -15.18
CA LEU A 39 -6.91 18.94 -14.25
C LEU A 39 -7.04 17.46 -14.62
N LYS A 40 -8.24 17.03 -15.03
CA LYS A 40 -8.47 15.66 -15.52
C LYS A 40 -7.61 15.35 -16.73
N GLN A 41 -7.48 16.29 -17.67
CA GLN A 41 -6.66 16.10 -18.85
C GLN A 41 -5.16 16.00 -18.50
N MET A 42 -4.67 16.79 -17.54
CA MET A 42 -3.29 16.65 -17.05
C MET A 42 -3.02 15.22 -16.51
N VAL A 43 -3.95 14.63 -15.76
CA VAL A 43 -3.81 13.23 -15.29
C VAL A 43 -3.73 12.26 -16.48
N LEU A 44 -4.58 12.43 -17.49
CA LEU A 44 -4.58 11.58 -18.68
C LEU A 44 -3.26 11.68 -19.47
N ASP A 45 -2.73 12.88 -19.60
CA ASP A 45 -1.56 13.16 -20.42
C ASP A 45 -0.25 12.83 -19.69
N ASP A 46 -0.16 13.13 -18.40
CA ASP A 46 1.11 13.12 -17.66
C ASP A 46 1.34 11.87 -16.81
N TYR A 47 0.29 11.12 -16.46
CA TYR A 47 0.44 9.92 -15.66
C TYR A 47 0.56 8.64 -16.51
N ALA A 48 1.41 7.73 -16.08
CA ALA A 48 1.40 6.37 -16.61
C ALA A 48 0.05 5.73 -16.29
N ALA A 49 -0.61 5.11 -17.28
CA ALA A 49 -1.97 4.57 -17.15
C ALA A 49 -3.01 5.62 -16.70
N GLY A 50 -2.93 6.85 -17.25
CA GLY A 50 -3.72 8.02 -16.84
C GLY A 50 -5.21 7.76 -16.69
N GLN A 51 -5.84 6.98 -17.59
CA GLN A 51 -7.26 6.64 -17.49
C GLN A 51 -7.58 5.88 -16.19
N SER A 52 -6.76 4.93 -15.79
CA SER A 52 -6.97 4.18 -14.54
C SER A 52 -6.96 5.08 -13.31
N TRP A 53 -6.09 6.10 -13.29
CA TRP A 53 -6.05 7.07 -12.20
C TRP A 53 -7.27 8.00 -12.19
N VAL A 54 -7.78 8.37 -13.38
CA VAL A 54 -9.04 9.11 -13.51
C VAL A 54 -10.21 8.28 -12.99
N ASP A 55 -10.29 7.00 -13.37
CA ASP A 55 -11.37 6.11 -12.93
C ASP A 55 -11.36 5.94 -11.40
N LEU A 56 -10.18 5.77 -10.80
CA LEU A 56 -9.99 5.65 -9.34
C LEU A 56 -10.27 6.95 -8.55
N THR A 57 -10.41 8.10 -9.23
CA THR A 57 -10.76 9.39 -8.62
C THR A 57 -12.09 9.95 -9.13
N THR A 58 -12.84 9.12 -9.83
CA THR A 58 -14.21 9.40 -10.25
C THR A 58 -15.18 8.73 -9.27
N TYR A 59 -16.01 9.53 -8.61
CA TYR A 59 -16.92 9.08 -7.57
C TYR A 59 -18.31 9.65 -7.79
N ALA A 60 -19.34 8.97 -7.26
CA ALA A 60 -20.69 9.51 -7.20
C ALA A 60 -20.73 10.72 -6.27
N ASP A 61 -21.34 11.80 -6.74
CA ASP A 61 -21.69 12.97 -5.94
C ASP A 61 -22.89 12.69 -5.00
N ALA A 62 -23.33 13.68 -4.25
CA ALA A 62 -24.52 13.58 -3.37
C ALA A 62 -25.84 13.27 -4.10
N ASN A 63 -25.88 13.42 -5.42
CA ASN A 63 -27.03 13.11 -6.28
C ASN A 63 -26.87 11.78 -7.03
N GLY A 64 -25.75 11.10 -6.87
CA GLY A 64 -25.43 9.85 -7.54
C GLY A 64 -24.82 10.00 -8.93
N ASN A 65 -24.37 11.20 -9.32
CA ASN A 65 -23.69 11.42 -10.61
C ASN A 65 -22.19 11.28 -10.45
N ASP A 66 -21.55 10.57 -11.36
CA ASP A 66 -20.11 10.41 -11.37
C ASP A 66 -19.41 11.72 -11.73
N GLN A 67 -18.46 12.12 -10.88
CA GLN A 67 -17.64 13.31 -11.03
C GLN A 67 -16.18 13.01 -10.76
N PHE A 68 -15.27 13.73 -11.41
CA PHE A 68 -13.84 13.65 -11.14
C PHE A 68 -13.47 14.55 -9.95
N TYR A 69 -12.79 13.99 -8.91
CA TYR A 69 -12.57 14.70 -7.65
C TYR A 69 -11.13 14.99 -7.29
N GLY A 70 -10.14 14.40 -7.92
CA GLY A 70 -8.78 14.63 -7.48
C GLY A 70 -7.71 13.88 -8.24
N ILE A 71 -6.50 13.90 -7.67
CA ILE A 71 -5.29 13.36 -8.28
C ILE A 71 -4.60 12.39 -7.33
N PHE A 72 -3.93 11.38 -7.88
CA PHE A 72 -2.99 10.56 -7.13
C PHE A 72 -1.62 11.25 -7.11
N PHE A 73 -1.23 11.78 -5.97
CA PHE A 73 0.06 12.43 -5.83
C PHE A 73 1.19 11.44 -5.52
N ARG A 74 0.89 10.44 -4.70
CA ARG A 74 1.80 9.39 -4.30
C ARG A 74 1.17 8.03 -4.60
N VAL A 75 1.97 7.11 -5.14
CA VAL A 75 1.58 5.73 -5.32
C VAL A 75 2.45 4.81 -4.47
N ASN A 76 1.96 3.62 -4.18
CA ASN A 76 2.66 2.62 -3.41
C ASN A 76 2.55 1.27 -4.11
N VAL A 77 3.64 0.55 -4.19
CA VAL A 77 3.67 -0.87 -4.54
C VAL A 77 3.48 -1.65 -3.24
N LYS A 78 2.47 -2.52 -3.18
CA LYS A 78 2.10 -3.29 -1.99
C LYS A 78 2.70 -4.69 -1.99
N SER A 79 3.01 -5.23 -3.15
CA SER A 79 3.47 -6.62 -3.35
C SER A 79 4.95 -6.84 -3.00
N LEU A 80 5.40 -6.31 -1.87
CA LEU A 80 6.78 -6.35 -1.44
C LEU A 80 6.95 -7.09 -0.11
N VAL A 81 8.02 -7.87 -0.01
CA VAL A 81 8.51 -8.46 1.24
C VAL A 81 9.90 -7.92 1.50
N TRP A 82 10.05 -7.23 2.60
CA TRP A 82 11.29 -6.61 3.06
C TRP A 82 12.08 -7.58 3.94
N TYR A 83 13.38 -7.56 3.81
CA TYR A 83 14.31 -8.41 4.56
C TYR A 83 15.67 -7.73 4.72
N SER A 84 16.51 -8.22 5.63
CA SER A 84 17.92 -7.83 5.71
C SER A 84 18.76 -8.84 4.93
N PRO A 85 19.56 -8.40 3.93
CA PRO A 85 20.46 -9.28 3.21
C PRO A 85 21.44 -10.01 4.13
N ASP A 86 22.04 -9.31 5.11
CA ASP A 86 22.96 -9.87 6.09
C ASP A 86 22.31 -10.98 6.92
N ASN A 87 21.07 -10.77 7.41
CA ASN A 87 20.35 -11.80 8.17
C ASN A 87 20.07 -13.04 7.33
N PHE A 88 19.82 -12.88 6.03
CA PHE A 88 19.61 -13.99 5.10
C PHE A 88 20.92 -14.73 4.85
N GLU A 89 22.01 -14.02 4.59
CA GLU A 89 23.34 -14.59 4.33
C GLU A 89 23.85 -15.36 5.56
N ASP A 90 23.79 -14.77 6.75
CA ASP A 90 24.23 -15.36 8.01
C ASP A 90 23.50 -16.69 8.34
N ASN A 91 22.26 -16.85 7.88
CA ASN A 91 21.44 -18.04 8.13
C ASN A 91 21.35 -18.95 6.90
N GLY A 92 21.99 -18.61 5.78
CA GLY A 92 21.95 -19.40 4.55
C GLY A 92 20.56 -19.46 3.92
N TYR A 93 19.79 -18.38 4.00
CA TYR A 93 18.48 -18.26 3.36
C TYR A 93 18.60 -17.65 1.97
N GLU A 94 17.80 -18.14 1.05
CA GLU A 94 17.70 -17.60 -0.30
C GLU A 94 16.36 -16.88 -0.52
N VAL A 95 16.37 -15.82 -1.32
CA VAL A 95 15.16 -15.08 -1.70
C VAL A 95 14.23 -16.00 -2.51
N PRO A 96 13.00 -16.25 -2.03
CA PRO A 96 12.07 -17.16 -2.69
C PRO A 96 11.51 -16.54 -3.97
N LYS A 97 11.39 -17.34 -5.03
CA LYS A 97 10.88 -16.95 -6.34
C LYS A 97 9.42 -17.34 -6.56
N THR A 98 8.94 -18.30 -5.79
CA THR A 98 7.58 -18.84 -5.85
C THR A 98 6.92 -18.85 -4.47
N MET A 99 5.59 -18.90 -4.43
CA MET A 99 4.86 -18.99 -3.16
C MET A 99 5.19 -20.30 -2.43
N GLU A 100 5.39 -21.37 -3.17
CA GLU A 100 5.78 -22.67 -2.59
C GLU A 100 7.14 -22.57 -1.89
N GLU A 101 8.11 -21.85 -2.49
CA GLU A 101 9.41 -21.58 -1.87
C GLU A 101 9.29 -20.66 -0.65
N LEU A 102 8.42 -19.64 -0.70
CA LEU A 102 8.16 -18.74 0.45
C LEU A 102 7.60 -19.51 1.64
N LEU A 103 6.66 -20.42 1.40
CA LEU A 103 6.10 -21.27 2.46
C LEU A 103 7.17 -22.19 3.06
N SER A 104 7.97 -22.85 2.21
CA SER A 104 9.06 -23.72 2.65
C SER A 104 10.13 -22.92 3.42
N LEU A 105 10.45 -21.70 2.99
CA LEU A 105 11.38 -20.82 3.70
C LEU A 105 10.82 -20.41 5.08
N THR A 106 9.52 -20.10 5.16
CA THR A 106 8.86 -19.77 6.43
C THR A 106 8.97 -20.94 7.43
N GLU A 107 8.70 -22.18 6.98
CA GLU A 107 8.85 -23.39 7.81
C GLU A 107 10.32 -23.62 8.21
N LYS A 108 11.26 -23.44 7.26
CA LYS A 108 12.68 -23.59 7.53
C LYS A 108 13.16 -22.61 8.59
N MET A 109 12.83 -21.33 8.48
CA MET A 109 13.21 -20.31 9.46
C MET A 109 12.74 -20.69 10.86
N ALA A 110 11.47 -21.12 11.01
CA ALA A 110 10.95 -21.54 12.30
C ALA A 110 11.66 -22.80 12.83
N SER A 111 11.97 -23.76 11.98
CA SER A 111 12.71 -24.98 12.37
C SER A 111 14.15 -24.70 12.78
N ASP A 112 14.77 -23.65 12.22
CA ASP A 112 16.12 -23.20 12.56
C ASP A 112 16.12 -22.37 13.87
N GLY A 113 14.94 -22.09 14.45
CA GLY A 113 14.78 -21.28 15.67
C GLY A 113 14.67 -19.78 15.42
N ASN A 114 14.52 -19.37 14.16
CA ASN A 114 14.29 -17.98 13.76
C ASN A 114 12.80 -17.70 13.56
N THR A 115 12.34 -16.53 13.94
CA THR A 115 10.96 -16.11 13.68
C THR A 115 10.83 -15.58 12.24
N PRO A 116 9.98 -16.17 11.38
CA PRO A 116 9.90 -15.76 9.98
C PRO A 116 9.38 -14.35 9.77
N TRP A 117 8.32 -13.94 10.48
CA TRP A 117 7.52 -12.77 10.10
C TRP A 117 7.44 -11.69 11.17
N CYS A 118 7.68 -10.46 10.75
CA CYS A 118 7.31 -9.23 11.44
C CYS A 118 5.90 -8.82 11.00
N ILE A 119 4.87 -9.05 11.81
CA ILE A 119 3.49 -8.64 11.48
C ILE A 119 2.95 -7.72 12.58
N GLY A 120 2.47 -6.53 12.19
CA GLY A 120 1.81 -5.59 13.09
C GLY A 120 0.62 -4.95 12.40
N LEU A 121 -0.55 -4.98 13.05
CA LEU A 121 -1.83 -4.51 12.50
C LEU A 121 -2.33 -3.23 13.17
N GLU A 122 -1.77 -2.83 14.31
CA GLU A 122 -2.22 -1.64 15.02
C GLU A 122 -1.91 -0.37 14.22
N SER A 123 -2.88 0.52 14.12
CA SER A 123 -2.82 1.81 13.42
C SER A 123 -3.89 2.78 13.94
N GLY A 124 -4.10 2.84 15.26
CA GLY A 124 -5.13 3.69 15.87
C GLY A 124 -6.52 3.40 15.31
N GLY A 125 -7.21 4.44 14.87
CA GLY A 125 -8.56 4.30 14.29
C GLY A 125 -8.63 3.53 12.98
N ALA A 126 -7.48 3.21 12.36
CA ALA A 126 -7.38 2.43 11.12
C ALA A 126 -6.77 1.04 11.35
N THR A 127 -6.70 0.59 12.61
CA THR A 127 -6.19 -0.75 12.95
C THR A 127 -6.83 -1.84 12.09
N GLY A 128 -5.98 -2.74 11.56
CA GLY A 128 -6.40 -3.85 10.70
C GLY A 128 -6.10 -3.66 9.21
N TRP A 129 -5.82 -2.44 8.73
CA TRP A 129 -5.52 -2.23 7.31
C TRP A 129 -4.33 -3.06 6.77
N PRO A 130 -3.26 -3.37 7.55
CA PRO A 130 -2.22 -4.25 7.03
C PRO A 130 -2.71 -5.68 6.77
N ALA A 131 -3.71 -6.17 7.55
CA ALA A 131 -4.34 -7.45 7.27
C ALA A 131 -5.17 -7.42 5.99
N THR A 132 -5.85 -6.31 5.70
CA THR A 132 -6.55 -6.13 4.41
C THR A 132 -5.57 -6.23 3.24
N ASP A 133 -4.41 -5.58 3.35
CA ASP A 133 -3.35 -5.67 2.35
C ASP A 133 -2.84 -7.12 2.15
N TRP A 134 -2.74 -7.92 3.22
CA TRP A 134 -2.42 -9.35 3.12
C TRP A 134 -3.52 -10.13 2.39
N MET A 135 -4.79 -9.84 2.70
CA MET A 135 -5.94 -10.47 2.05
C MET A 135 -5.97 -10.18 0.55
N GLU A 136 -5.74 -8.94 0.16
CA GLU A 136 -5.71 -8.50 -1.24
C GLU A 136 -4.59 -9.21 -2.01
N GLU A 137 -3.39 -9.30 -1.42
CA GLU A 137 -2.27 -10.04 -2.01
C GLU A 137 -2.60 -11.53 -2.18
N ILE A 138 -3.16 -12.17 -1.18
CA ILE A 138 -3.52 -13.57 -1.23
C ILE A 138 -4.59 -13.81 -2.30
N MET A 139 -5.59 -12.96 -2.39
CA MET A 139 -6.61 -13.04 -3.44
C MET A 139 -5.98 -12.98 -4.84
N LEU A 140 -5.05 -12.05 -5.06
CA LEU A 140 -4.34 -11.89 -6.34
C LEU A 140 -3.35 -13.04 -6.62
N ARG A 141 -2.93 -13.83 -5.63
CA ARG A 141 -2.07 -15.01 -5.80
C ARG A 141 -2.85 -16.30 -5.98
N THR A 142 -4.11 -16.31 -5.58
CA THR A 142 -4.95 -17.50 -5.59
C THR A 142 -6.02 -17.49 -6.69
N HIS A 143 -6.39 -16.29 -7.17
CA HIS A 143 -7.46 -16.08 -8.13
C HIS A 143 -7.06 -15.05 -9.20
N PRO A 144 -7.69 -15.08 -10.39
CA PRO A 144 -7.48 -14.04 -11.41
C PRO A 144 -7.95 -12.65 -10.91
N PRO A 145 -7.38 -11.54 -11.45
CA PRO A 145 -7.75 -10.19 -11.07
C PRO A 145 -9.26 -9.88 -11.11
N SER A 146 -9.99 -10.49 -12.04
CA SER A 146 -11.46 -10.32 -12.13
C SER A 146 -12.22 -10.79 -10.88
N VAL A 147 -11.67 -11.75 -10.13
CA VAL A 147 -12.24 -12.18 -8.84
C VAL A 147 -11.97 -11.14 -7.76
N TYR A 148 -10.80 -10.54 -7.78
CA TYR A 148 -10.47 -9.41 -6.92
C TYR A 148 -11.39 -8.22 -7.19
N ASP A 149 -11.62 -7.87 -8.47
CA ASP A 149 -12.50 -6.78 -8.86
C ASP A 149 -13.95 -7.01 -8.36
N GLN A 150 -14.48 -8.22 -8.49
CA GLN A 150 -15.82 -8.59 -7.97
C GLN A 150 -15.89 -8.46 -6.43
N TRP A 151 -14.80 -8.74 -5.73
CA TRP A 151 -14.75 -8.61 -4.29
C TRP A 151 -14.74 -7.14 -3.85
N VAL A 152 -13.90 -6.31 -4.45
CA VAL A 152 -13.79 -4.88 -4.09
C VAL A 152 -14.98 -4.05 -4.55
N SER A 153 -15.69 -4.47 -5.63
CA SER A 153 -16.96 -3.86 -6.06
C SER A 153 -18.18 -4.34 -5.26
N ASN A 154 -17.99 -5.30 -4.35
CA ASN A 154 -19.05 -5.94 -3.58
C ASN A 154 -20.06 -6.75 -4.43
N GLU A 155 -19.69 -7.14 -5.65
CA GLU A 155 -20.41 -8.13 -6.43
C GLU A 155 -20.24 -9.53 -5.84
N MET A 156 -19.09 -9.80 -5.23
CA MET A 156 -18.82 -11.01 -4.44
C MET A 156 -19.02 -10.69 -2.96
N PRO A 157 -19.87 -11.43 -2.23
CA PRO A 157 -20.08 -11.19 -0.82
C PRO A 157 -18.81 -11.49 0.00
N PHE A 158 -18.60 -10.75 1.09
CA PHE A 158 -17.41 -10.91 1.94
C PHE A 158 -17.28 -12.31 2.59
N ASN A 159 -18.38 -13.04 2.68
CA ASN A 159 -18.42 -14.42 3.18
C ASN A 159 -18.35 -15.48 2.06
N ASP A 160 -17.95 -15.11 0.85
CA ASP A 160 -17.64 -16.08 -0.22
C ASP A 160 -16.48 -16.98 0.22
N GLN A 161 -16.51 -18.24 -0.22
CA GLN A 161 -15.51 -19.23 0.17
C GLN A 161 -14.08 -18.80 -0.19
N LYS A 162 -13.88 -18.08 -1.30
CA LYS A 162 -12.57 -17.56 -1.73
C LYS A 162 -12.00 -16.57 -0.73
N VAL A 163 -12.85 -15.68 -0.17
CA VAL A 163 -12.45 -14.70 0.85
C VAL A 163 -12.14 -15.41 2.17
N ILE A 164 -12.96 -16.40 2.54
CA ILE A 164 -12.72 -17.23 3.73
C ILE A 164 -11.40 -17.99 3.60
N ASP A 165 -11.09 -18.55 2.44
CA ASP A 165 -9.85 -19.29 2.21
C ASP A 165 -8.62 -18.37 2.23
N ALA A 166 -8.72 -17.16 1.68
CA ALA A 166 -7.68 -16.14 1.80
C ALA A 166 -7.43 -15.74 3.27
N MET A 167 -8.51 -15.58 4.04
CA MET A 167 -8.42 -15.28 5.48
C MET A 167 -7.75 -16.41 6.27
N LYS A 168 -8.10 -17.67 5.98
CA LYS A 168 -7.46 -18.83 6.58
C LYS A 168 -5.98 -18.91 6.21
N PHE A 169 -5.65 -18.62 4.94
CA PHE A 169 -4.26 -18.59 4.49
C PHE A 169 -3.44 -17.53 5.23
N PHE A 170 -3.95 -16.30 5.37
CA PHE A 170 -3.31 -15.29 6.21
C PHE A 170 -3.15 -15.79 7.66
N GLY A 171 -4.17 -16.46 8.18
CA GLY A 171 -4.14 -17.06 9.52
C GLY A 171 -3.03 -18.09 9.71
N THR A 172 -2.55 -18.78 8.67
CA THR A 172 -1.42 -19.70 8.78
C THR A 172 -0.13 -19.00 9.20
N PHE A 173 0.04 -17.75 8.84
CA PHE A 173 1.15 -16.92 9.31
C PHE A 173 0.80 -16.23 10.63
N ALA A 174 -0.25 -15.43 10.64
CA ALA A 174 -0.56 -14.48 11.72
C ALA A 174 -1.03 -15.13 13.03
N LEU A 175 -1.53 -16.36 12.99
CA LEU A 175 -2.02 -17.10 14.17
C LEU A 175 -1.07 -18.20 14.65
N ASN A 176 0.11 -18.33 14.04
CA ASN A 176 1.13 -19.27 14.47
C ASN A 176 2.16 -18.56 15.36
N ASP A 177 2.26 -18.96 16.62
CA ASP A 177 3.15 -18.32 17.60
C ASP A 177 4.64 -18.44 17.22
N ASP A 178 5.02 -19.48 16.50
CA ASP A 178 6.40 -19.71 16.05
C ASP A 178 6.75 -18.89 14.79
N TYR A 179 5.74 -18.35 14.10
CA TYR A 179 5.93 -17.64 12.84
C TYR A 179 5.99 -16.13 12.98
N VAL A 180 5.49 -15.56 14.08
CA VAL A 180 5.35 -14.12 14.24
C VAL A 180 6.09 -13.60 15.46
N ALA A 181 6.80 -12.50 15.30
CA ALA A 181 7.48 -11.80 16.39
C ALA A 181 6.50 -11.42 17.50
N GLY A 182 6.80 -11.86 18.73
CA GLY A 182 5.93 -11.69 19.89
C GLY A 182 4.74 -12.64 19.96
N GLY A 183 4.63 -13.60 19.02
CA GLY A 183 3.55 -14.57 18.91
C GLY A 183 2.24 -13.99 18.36
N SER A 184 1.28 -14.84 18.11
CA SER A 184 -0.01 -14.49 17.46
C SER A 184 -0.80 -13.40 18.20
N LYS A 185 -0.68 -13.33 19.51
CA LYS A 185 -1.36 -12.33 20.35
C LYS A 185 -0.81 -10.90 20.14
N ALA A 186 0.46 -10.78 19.74
CA ALA A 186 1.08 -9.49 19.47
C ALA A 186 0.65 -8.88 18.14
N VAL A 187 0.21 -9.67 17.17
CA VAL A 187 -0.13 -9.23 15.81
C VAL A 187 -1.10 -8.05 15.80
N ALA A 188 -2.17 -8.11 16.58
CA ALA A 188 -3.21 -7.08 16.61
C ALA A 188 -2.78 -5.80 17.36
N THR A 189 -1.79 -5.89 18.24
CA THR A 189 -1.36 -4.80 19.13
C THR A 189 -0.04 -4.18 18.76
N THR A 190 0.76 -4.86 17.93
CA THR A 190 2.01 -4.30 17.40
C THR A 190 1.70 -3.26 16.32
N GLY A 191 2.26 -2.05 16.49
CA GLY A 191 2.11 -0.97 15.51
C GLY A 191 2.71 -1.33 14.16
N PHE A 192 2.01 -0.99 13.07
CA PHE A 192 2.53 -1.25 11.72
C PHE A 192 3.87 -0.53 11.44
N ARG A 193 4.14 0.57 12.16
CA ARG A 193 5.39 1.34 12.07
C ARG A 193 6.53 0.71 12.88
N ASP A 194 6.17 -0.08 13.87
CA ASP A 194 7.15 -0.67 14.79
C ASP A 194 7.49 -2.11 14.40
N SER A 195 6.55 -2.83 13.80
CA SER A 195 6.76 -4.22 13.40
C SER A 195 7.98 -4.46 12.51
N PRO A 196 8.33 -3.62 11.51
CA PRO A 196 9.52 -3.85 10.68
C PRO A 196 10.85 -3.66 11.41
N LYS A 197 10.87 -2.95 12.54
CA LYS A 197 12.11 -2.71 13.31
C LYS A 197 12.76 -3.99 13.82
N GLY A 198 11.96 -5.06 13.96
CA GLY A 198 12.46 -6.39 14.32
C GLY A 198 13.47 -6.98 13.33
N LEU A 199 13.48 -6.54 12.07
CA LEU A 199 14.49 -6.93 11.07
C LEU A 199 15.90 -6.48 11.45
N PHE A 200 16.02 -5.35 12.17
CA PHE A 200 17.25 -4.62 12.43
C PHE A 200 17.75 -4.78 13.87
N THR A 201 17.15 -5.65 14.66
CA THR A 201 17.65 -5.97 16.00
C THR A 201 18.77 -7.02 15.95
N SER A 202 19.63 -7.07 16.99
CA SER A 202 20.68 -8.08 17.10
C SER A 202 20.52 -8.86 18.41
N PRO A 203 20.11 -10.15 18.38
CA PRO A 203 19.71 -10.91 17.19
C PRO A 203 18.41 -10.36 16.57
N PRO A 204 18.13 -10.66 15.30
CA PRO A 204 16.89 -10.23 14.64
C PRO A 204 15.66 -10.89 15.31
N GLN A 205 14.62 -10.10 15.55
CA GLN A 205 13.37 -10.59 16.12
C GLN A 205 12.48 -11.29 15.08
N CYS A 206 12.70 -11.01 13.83
CA CYS A 206 12.00 -11.59 12.68
C CYS A 206 12.81 -11.39 11.40
N MET A 207 12.60 -12.24 10.40
CA MET A 207 13.42 -12.30 9.18
C MET A 207 12.79 -11.57 7.99
N MET A 208 11.47 -11.46 7.93
CA MET A 208 10.73 -10.92 6.79
C MET A 208 9.59 -10.01 7.25
N HIS A 209 9.31 -8.97 6.45
CA HIS A 209 8.19 -8.05 6.69
C HIS A 209 7.45 -7.75 5.38
N ARG A 210 6.20 -8.20 5.23
CA ARG A 210 5.39 -7.85 4.06
C ARG A 210 4.73 -6.50 4.25
N GLN A 211 5.10 -5.52 3.43
CA GLN A 211 4.54 -4.16 3.50
C GLN A 211 4.84 -3.38 2.20
N ALA A 212 4.08 -2.29 1.99
CA ALA A 212 4.20 -1.40 0.85
C ALA A 212 5.52 -0.60 0.81
N SER A 213 5.82 -0.05 -0.36
CA SER A 213 7.04 0.72 -0.68
C SER A 213 7.29 1.94 0.21
N PHE A 214 6.32 2.38 1.02
CA PHE A 214 6.51 3.49 1.95
C PHE A 214 7.18 3.10 3.29
N ILE A 215 7.26 1.80 3.61
CA ILE A 215 7.63 1.35 4.95
C ILE A 215 9.07 1.71 5.38
N PRO A 216 10.05 1.86 4.46
CA PRO A 216 11.39 2.31 4.85
C PRO A 216 11.42 3.65 5.57
N ALA A 217 10.40 4.50 5.40
CA ALA A 217 10.27 5.73 6.17
C ALA A 217 10.12 5.52 7.70
N PHE A 218 9.87 4.28 8.13
CA PHE A 218 9.72 3.88 9.54
C PHE A 218 10.82 2.93 10.01
N PHE A 219 11.82 2.66 9.19
CA PHE A 219 12.99 1.89 9.57
C PHE A 219 13.87 2.70 10.53
N PRO A 220 14.76 2.08 11.29
CA PRO A 220 15.72 2.81 12.14
C PRO A 220 16.56 3.80 11.33
N GLU A 221 16.99 4.89 11.97
CA GLU A 221 17.92 5.83 11.34
C GLU A 221 19.25 5.15 11.03
N GLY A 222 19.84 5.48 9.90
CA GLY A 222 21.15 5.02 9.49
C GLY A 222 21.18 3.71 8.74
N VAL A 223 20.03 3.04 8.53
CA VAL A 223 19.97 1.84 7.67
C VAL A 223 19.88 2.26 6.19
N GLU A 224 20.64 1.55 5.34
CA GLU A 224 20.82 1.88 3.93
C GLU A 224 20.15 0.84 3.01
N ALA A 225 19.42 1.33 2.00
CA ALA A 225 18.80 0.50 0.99
C ALA A 225 19.84 -0.24 0.14
N GLY A 226 19.62 -1.52 -0.11
CA GLY A 226 20.52 -2.38 -0.85
C GLY A 226 21.73 -2.89 -0.04
N LEU A 227 21.88 -2.42 1.22
CA LEU A 227 22.89 -2.88 2.16
C LEU A 227 22.24 -3.52 3.40
N ASP A 228 21.61 -2.71 4.25
CA ASP A 228 20.97 -3.20 5.47
C ASP A 228 19.59 -3.80 5.23
N TYR A 229 18.91 -3.36 4.17
CA TYR A 229 17.61 -3.89 3.75
C TYR A 229 17.45 -3.90 2.24
N ASP A 230 16.69 -4.88 1.78
CA ASP A 230 16.23 -5.00 0.40
C ASP A 230 14.82 -5.58 0.40
N PHE A 231 14.23 -5.78 -0.78
CA PHE A 231 12.93 -6.40 -0.90
C PHE A 231 12.89 -7.41 -2.05
N PHE A 232 11.94 -8.30 -1.96
CA PHE A 232 11.56 -9.15 -3.09
C PHE A 232 10.05 -9.06 -3.34
N TYR A 233 9.66 -9.41 -4.55
CA TYR A 233 8.26 -9.48 -4.94
C TYR A 233 7.55 -10.56 -4.12
N PHE A 234 6.41 -10.25 -3.49
CA PHE A 234 5.56 -11.25 -2.83
C PHE A 234 5.14 -12.29 -3.88
N PRO A 235 5.65 -13.52 -3.82
CA PRO A 235 5.72 -14.36 -4.99
C PRO A 235 4.37 -14.94 -5.41
N ALA A 236 4.25 -15.26 -6.71
CA ALA A 236 3.12 -16.00 -7.24
C ALA A 236 3.33 -17.51 -7.06
N TYR A 237 2.26 -18.28 -7.07
CA TYR A 237 2.33 -19.74 -7.15
C TYR A 237 2.90 -20.17 -8.50
N SER A 238 3.87 -21.08 -8.50
CA SER A 238 4.36 -21.72 -9.72
C SER A 238 3.32 -22.64 -10.35
N SER A 239 2.44 -23.19 -9.52
CA SER A 239 1.35 -24.10 -9.90
C SER A 239 0.12 -23.42 -10.48
N LYS A 240 0.06 -22.08 -10.50
CA LYS A 240 -1.08 -21.29 -10.99
C LYS A 240 -0.66 -20.36 -12.13
N ASP A 241 -1.40 -20.39 -13.23
CA ASP A 241 -1.19 -19.48 -14.37
C ASP A 241 -1.94 -18.15 -14.15
N LEU A 242 -1.48 -17.38 -13.18
CA LEU A 242 -2.04 -16.06 -12.82
C LEU A 242 -1.09 -14.90 -13.15
N GLY A 243 0.03 -15.18 -13.78
CA GLY A 243 1.07 -14.20 -14.06
C GLY A 243 1.73 -13.66 -12.78
N ARG A 244 2.11 -12.39 -12.83
CA ARG A 244 2.74 -11.69 -11.70
C ARG A 244 1.94 -10.42 -11.35
N PRO A 245 0.74 -10.54 -10.77
CA PRO A 245 -0.05 -9.38 -10.41
C PRO A 245 0.64 -8.56 -9.33
N VAL A 246 0.50 -7.24 -9.41
CA VAL A 246 1.05 -6.29 -8.44
C VAL A 246 -0.11 -5.51 -7.84
N LEU A 247 -0.22 -5.55 -6.52
CA LEU A 247 -1.15 -4.71 -5.79
C LEU A 247 -0.59 -3.29 -5.70
N GLY A 248 -1.35 -2.33 -6.20
CA GLY A 248 -1.05 -0.91 -6.12
C GLY A 248 -1.98 -0.19 -5.15
N ALA A 249 -1.50 0.90 -4.59
CA ALA A 249 -2.32 1.83 -3.81
C ALA A 249 -1.81 3.25 -4.00
N GLY A 250 -2.53 4.24 -3.49
CA GLY A 250 -2.07 5.62 -3.60
C GLY A 250 -2.78 6.57 -2.67
N THR A 251 -2.16 7.71 -2.49
CA THR A 251 -2.70 8.83 -1.73
C THR A 251 -3.40 9.78 -2.69
N VAL A 252 -4.69 9.98 -2.46
CA VAL A 252 -5.54 10.87 -3.27
C VAL A 252 -5.56 12.25 -2.63
N ILE A 253 -5.31 13.27 -3.42
CA ILE A 253 -5.50 14.67 -3.04
C ILE A 253 -6.77 15.17 -3.71
N THR A 254 -7.67 15.75 -2.94
CA THR A 254 -8.95 16.33 -3.37
C THR A 254 -9.08 17.75 -2.84
N ALA A 255 -10.04 18.50 -3.38
CA ALA A 255 -10.40 19.83 -2.89
C ALA A 255 -11.83 19.86 -2.34
N THR A 256 -12.10 20.74 -1.41
CA THR A 256 -13.45 20.99 -0.84
C THR A 256 -14.12 22.21 -1.47
N ASN A 257 -13.38 22.99 -2.25
CA ASN A 257 -13.87 24.13 -3.01
C ASN A 257 -13.10 24.26 -4.34
N ASN A 258 -13.56 25.15 -5.22
CA ASN A 258 -12.93 25.47 -6.51
C ASN A 258 -12.46 26.93 -6.56
N ASP A 259 -12.02 27.47 -5.43
CA ASP A 259 -11.42 28.80 -5.42
C ASP A 259 -10.17 28.86 -6.31
N PRO A 260 -9.86 30.01 -6.93
CA PRO A 260 -8.72 30.10 -7.84
C PRO A 260 -7.41 29.65 -7.23
N ALA A 261 -7.13 29.92 -5.95
CA ALA A 261 -5.91 29.51 -5.27
C ALA A 261 -5.87 27.99 -5.05
N THR A 262 -7.00 27.37 -4.66
CA THR A 262 -7.13 25.92 -4.51
C THR A 262 -6.93 25.20 -5.84
N THR A 263 -7.55 25.72 -6.91
CA THR A 263 -7.42 25.17 -8.27
C THR A 263 -5.97 25.23 -8.76
N GLU A 264 -5.30 26.36 -8.57
CA GLU A 264 -3.89 26.53 -8.96
C GLU A 264 -2.96 25.61 -8.14
N LEU A 265 -3.23 25.42 -6.85
CA LEU A 265 -2.47 24.47 -6.02
C LEU A 265 -2.66 23.03 -6.54
N MET A 266 -3.88 22.62 -6.88
CA MET A 266 -4.15 21.30 -7.45
C MET A 266 -3.39 21.07 -8.76
N LYS A 267 -3.34 22.08 -9.63
CA LYS A 267 -2.55 22.04 -10.86
C LYS A 267 -1.05 22.01 -10.60
N PHE A 268 -0.56 22.81 -9.65
CA PHE A 268 0.86 22.80 -9.27
C PHE A 268 1.30 21.42 -8.77
N LEU A 269 0.45 20.73 -8.02
CA LEU A 269 0.74 19.37 -7.55
C LEU A 269 0.85 18.34 -8.68
N MET A 270 0.39 18.67 -9.90
CA MET A 270 0.60 17.86 -11.10
C MET A 270 1.94 18.14 -11.80
N HIS A 271 2.69 19.19 -11.43
CA HIS A 271 3.99 19.45 -12.05
C HIS A 271 5.06 18.47 -11.55
N PRO A 272 5.99 18.02 -12.44
CA PRO A 272 7.10 17.13 -12.06
C PRO A 272 7.87 17.62 -10.83
N GLU A 273 8.14 18.93 -10.77
CA GLU A 273 8.86 19.56 -9.64
C GLU A 273 8.22 19.29 -8.28
N ALA A 274 6.89 19.27 -8.21
CA ALA A 274 6.18 18.97 -6.95
C ALA A 274 6.45 17.54 -6.47
N HIS A 275 6.49 16.58 -7.40
CA HIS A 275 6.79 15.18 -7.10
C HIS A 275 8.28 14.98 -6.74
N GLU A 276 9.18 15.57 -7.51
CA GLU A 276 10.63 15.43 -7.35
C GLU A 276 11.12 15.89 -5.96
N ARG A 277 10.46 16.88 -5.35
CA ARG A 277 10.76 17.32 -3.97
C ARG A 277 10.60 16.22 -2.92
N PHE A 278 9.74 15.24 -3.18
CA PHE A 278 9.48 14.12 -2.27
C PHE A 278 10.28 12.86 -2.62
N MET A 279 10.63 12.67 -3.91
CA MET A 279 11.35 11.48 -4.37
C MET A 279 12.68 11.28 -3.65
N GLY A 280 13.45 12.35 -3.44
CA GLY A 280 14.73 12.30 -2.74
C GLY A 280 14.65 12.01 -1.23
N LYS A 281 13.44 11.89 -0.65
CA LYS A 281 13.25 11.58 0.77
C LYS A 281 13.07 10.08 1.06
N GLY A 282 13.01 9.25 0.00
CA GLY A 282 12.73 7.82 0.09
C GLY A 282 11.26 7.48 0.35
N GLY A 283 10.86 6.28 -0.04
CA GLY A 283 9.49 5.77 0.16
C GLY A 283 8.38 6.52 -0.58
N PHE A 284 8.71 7.38 -1.53
CA PHE A 284 7.77 8.13 -2.36
C PHE A 284 7.90 7.68 -3.81
N LEU A 285 6.84 7.12 -4.36
CA LEU A 285 6.72 6.79 -5.78
C LEU A 285 5.63 7.66 -6.40
N THR A 286 5.80 7.99 -7.68
CA THR A 286 4.85 8.81 -8.44
C THR A 286 4.40 8.13 -9.72
N PRO A 287 3.12 8.29 -10.15
CA PRO A 287 2.67 7.84 -11.45
C PRO A 287 3.11 8.79 -12.59
N HIS A 288 3.67 9.96 -12.29
CA HIS A 288 3.98 11.01 -13.26
C HIS A 288 5.15 10.60 -14.17
N LYS A 289 4.93 10.60 -15.50
CA LYS A 289 5.92 10.20 -16.52
C LYS A 289 7.08 11.19 -16.72
N GLY A 290 6.83 12.46 -16.43
CA GLY A 290 7.75 13.57 -16.73
C GLY A 290 8.77 13.87 -15.62
N VAL A 291 8.83 13.09 -14.53
CA VAL A 291 9.80 13.30 -13.45
C VAL A 291 11.21 12.84 -13.85
N ASP A 292 12.21 13.52 -13.33
CA ASP A 292 13.60 13.06 -13.40
C ASP A 292 13.83 11.91 -12.40
N LYS A 293 13.94 10.70 -12.91
CA LYS A 293 14.14 9.49 -12.10
C LYS A 293 15.42 9.48 -11.28
N SER A 294 16.44 10.28 -11.67
CA SER A 294 17.67 10.42 -10.89
C SER A 294 17.46 11.12 -9.53
N LYS A 295 16.26 11.67 -9.29
CA LYS A 295 15.86 12.27 -8.00
C LYS A 295 15.43 11.26 -6.95
N TYR A 296 15.24 9.99 -7.30
CA TYR A 296 14.99 8.96 -6.29
C TYR A 296 16.19 8.80 -5.35
N ALA A 297 15.92 8.51 -4.08
CA ALA A 297 16.94 8.46 -3.03
C ALA A 297 17.93 7.29 -3.21
N SER A 298 17.53 6.23 -3.91
CA SER A 298 18.35 5.04 -4.18
C SER A 298 17.82 4.30 -5.39
N ASP A 299 18.63 3.36 -5.91
CA ASP A 299 18.23 2.45 -7.02
C ASP A 299 17.20 1.40 -6.58
N THR A 300 16.94 1.27 -5.28
CA THR A 300 15.91 0.41 -4.69
C THR A 300 14.49 0.98 -4.91
N PHE A 301 14.38 2.27 -5.25
CA PHE A 301 13.08 2.95 -5.47
C PHE A 301 12.90 3.45 -6.90
#